data_3fdf32715a2b252cec0ce7e9741c8608
#
_entry.id   3fdf32715a2b252cec0ce7e9741c8608
#
_cell.length_a   1.000
_cell.length_b   1.000
_cell.length_c   1.000
_cell.angle_alpha   90.00
_cell.angle_beta   90.00
_cell.angle_gamma   90.00
#
_symmetry.space_group_name_H-M   'P 1'
#
loop_
_entity.id
_entity.type
_entity.pdbx_description
1 polymer ?
#
loop_
_entity_poly.entity_id
_entity_poly.type
_entity_poly.pdbx_seq_one_letter_code
_entity_poly.pdbx_strand_id
1 'polypeptide(L)'
;MDKLAIVILNWNGVRMLQKYLPTVLQYSRDEATVYVADNASTDFSLELLHTRYREEVRVIELDKNWGFAEGYNKALQQVDATYYLLLNSDIEVTHHWLTPLIEFMDAHQNVAACQPKLLSVYHRDNFEYAGASGGFLDRYGYPFCRGRIFDTVECDNGQYDTVQDVLWATGAALMIRAKDYWDAGGLDGRFFAHNEEIDLCWRLRIRGRRVCCVPDSFVYHVGGGTLPKSNPMKTYLNFRNNLTMLYKCLPDDELHHVMRMRWFLDYLAAFEMLILKRNWGDFRAVFRARRAFKHWRKDFEADRQQIQSTRQTAQIAERRTFSLLWQYYVKGRKRFSELP
;
A
#
# COMPACT_ATOMS: atom_id res chain seq x y z
N MET A 1 15.99 -20.74 6.34
CA MET A 1 15.25 -19.50 6.65
C MET A 1 16.09 -18.32 6.20
N ASP A 2 15.60 -17.55 5.25
CA ASP A 2 16.25 -16.35 4.75
C ASP A 2 16.13 -15.21 5.78
N LYS A 3 17.10 -14.30 5.85
CA LYS A 3 16.94 -13.09 6.68
C LYS A 3 15.89 -12.16 6.06
N LEU A 4 16.01 -11.91 4.74
CA LEU A 4 15.10 -11.08 3.96
C LEU A 4 14.73 -11.79 2.65
N ALA A 5 13.45 -11.89 2.38
CA ALA A 5 12.91 -12.33 1.10
C ALA A 5 12.25 -11.13 0.39
N ILE A 6 12.78 -10.73 -0.76
CA ILE A 6 12.08 -9.84 -1.68
C ILE A 6 11.10 -10.67 -2.48
N VAL A 7 9.82 -10.33 -2.44
CA VAL A 7 8.78 -11.02 -3.19
C VAL A 7 8.13 -10.06 -4.16
N ILE A 8 8.30 -10.33 -5.45
CA ILE A 8 7.70 -9.57 -6.55
C ILE A 8 6.50 -10.36 -7.06
N LEU A 9 5.29 -9.82 -6.88
CA LEU A 9 4.08 -10.39 -7.48
C LEU A 9 3.94 -9.89 -8.91
N ASN A 10 3.96 -10.81 -9.87
CA ASN A 10 3.89 -10.53 -11.31
C ASN A 10 2.61 -11.07 -11.93
N TRP A 11 1.95 -10.25 -12.76
CA TRP A 11 0.87 -10.66 -13.65
C TRP A 11 0.95 -9.92 -14.97
N ASN A 12 1.27 -10.63 -16.05
CA ASN A 12 1.45 -10.10 -17.40
C ASN A 12 2.41 -8.88 -17.43
N GLY A 13 3.49 -8.99 -16.66
CA GLY A 13 4.45 -7.90 -16.43
C GLY A 13 5.81 -8.11 -17.09
N VAL A 14 5.92 -8.92 -18.16
CA VAL A 14 7.20 -9.26 -18.79
C VAL A 14 8.07 -8.04 -19.08
N ARG A 15 7.49 -6.92 -19.55
CA ARG A 15 8.23 -5.68 -19.85
C ARG A 15 8.80 -5.02 -18.60
N MET A 16 8.07 -5.07 -17.48
CA MET A 16 8.52 -4.51 -16.20
C MET A 16 9.63 -5.37 -15.61
N LEU A 17 9.47 -6.70 -15.63
CA LEU A 17 10.53 -7.63 -15.22
C LEU A 17 11.80 -7.44 -16.06
N GLN A 18 11.70 -7.35 -17.38
CA GLN A 18 12.85 -7.12 -18.25
C GLN A 18 13.60 -5.83 -17.90
N LYS A 19 12.88 -4.78 -17.51
CA LYS A 19 13.45 -3.45 -17.25
C LYS A 19 14.01 -3.30 -15.85
N TYR A 20 13.30 -3.78 -14.82
CA TYR A 20 13.60 -3.44 -13.43
C TYR A 20 14.19 -4.60 -12.62
N LEU A 21 13.88 -5.87 -12.94
CA LEU A 21 14.44 -7.01 -12.22
C LEU A 21 15.97 -7.04 -12.22
N PRO A 22 16.69 -6.67 -13.31
CA PRO A 22 18.15 -6.62 -13.29
C PRO A 22 18.73 -5.73 -12.19
N THR A 23 18.15 -4.56 -11.92
CA THR A 23 18.63 -3.66 -10.85
C THR A 23 18.33 -4.22 -9.46
N VAL A 24 17.15 -4.87 -9.30
CA VAL A 24 16.80 -5.55 -8.04
C VAL A 24 17.83 -6.64 -7.75
N LEU A 25 18.16 -7.49 -8.72
CA LEU A 25 19.14 -8.54 -8.54
C LEU A 25 20.55 -7.98 -8.26
N GLN A 26 20.97 -6.95 -9.01
CA GLN A 26 22.27 -6.33 -8.86
C GLN A 26 22.50 -5.74 -7.48
N TYR A 27 21.51 -5.06 -6.91
CA TYR A 27 21.65 -4.29 -5.67
C TYR A 27 21.07 -4.99 -4.43
N SER A 28 20.60 -6.24 -4.56
CA SER A 28 19.96 -6.94 -3.44
C SER A 28 20.54 -8.33 -3.16
N ARG A 29 21.30 -8.94 -4.07
CA ARG A 29 21.73 -10.34 -4.00
C ARG A 29 22.54 -10.70 -2.75
N ASP A 30 23.27 -9.74 -2.18
CA ASP A 30 24.13 -9.98 -1.02
C ASP A 30 23.35 -9.89 0.31
N GLU A 31 22.14 -9.30 0.30
CA GLU A 31 21.35 -9.02 1.49
C GLU A 31 19.98 -9.76 1.49
N ALA A 32 19.50 -10.21 0.33
CA ALA A 32 18.18 -10.81 0.21
C ALA A 32 18.10 -11.92 -0.84
N THR A 33 17.18 -12.87 -0.62
CA THR A 33 16.74 -13.81 -1.65
C THR A 33 15.59 -13.21 -2.44
N VAL A 34 15.67 -13.23 -3.77
CA VAL A 34 14.63 -12.65 -4.64
C VAL A 34 13.70 -13.76 -5.12
N TYR A 35 12.42 -13.57 -4.86
CA TYR A 35 11.32 -14.40 -5.33
C TYR A 35 10.48 -13.62 -6.34
N VAL A 36 10.08 -14.26 -7.42
CA VAL A 36 9.04 -13.75 -8.31
C VAL A 36 7.86 -14.71 -8.27
N ALA A 37 6.73 -14.23 -7.72
CA ALA A 37 5.49 -14.98 -7.71
C ALA A 37 4.69 -14.63 -8.96
N ASP A 38 4.64 -15.54 -9.91
CA ASP A 38 3.84 -15.39 -11.11
C ASP A 38 2.38 -15.73 -10.83
N ASN A 39 1.49 -14.75 -10.97
CA ASN A 39 0.07 -14.84 -10.67
C ASN A 39 -0.74 -15.34 -11.87
N ALA A 40 -0.28 -16.45 -12.49
CA ALA A 40 -0.80 -17.04 -13.70
C ALA A 40 -0.78 -16.10 -14.90
N SER A 41 0.39 -15.58 -15.24
CA SER A 41 0.60 -14.77 -16.43
C SER A 41 0.36 -15.55 -17.71
N THR A 42 -0.15 -14.86 -18.72
CA THR A 42 -0.39 -15.40 -20.07
C THR A 42 0.56 -14.80 -21.12
N ASP A 43 1.46 -13.91 -20.68
CA ASP A 43 2.53 -13.35 -21.50
C ASP A 43 3.83 -14.18 -21.35
N PHE A 44 4.94 -13.67 -21.87
CA PHE A 44 6.25 -14.33 -21.79
C PHE A 44 6.96 -14.18 -20.43
N SER A 45 6.26 -13.84 -19.35
CA SER A 45 6.86 -13.64 -18.02
C SER A 45 7.54 -14.92 -17.50
N LEU A 46 6.84 -16.07 -17.51
CA LEU A 46 7.40 -17.35 -17.05
C LEU A 46 8.58 -17.82 -17.91
N GLU A 47 8.46 -17.69 -19.24
CA GLU A 47 9.57 -18.05 -20.14
C GLU A 47 10.82 -17.20 -19.83
N LEU A 48 10.66 -15.89 -19.63
CA LEU A 48 11.75 -14.98 -19.23
C LEU A 48 12.41 -15.44 -17.93
N LEU A 49 11.61 -15.76 -16.90
CA LEU A 49 12.10 -16.15 -15.59
C LEU A 49 12.86 -17.47 -15.63
N HIS A 50 12.32 -18.49 -16.32
CA HIS A 50 12.94 -19.82 -16.42
C HIS A 50 14.15 -19.89 -17.34
N THR A 51 14.25 -19.01 -18.34
CA THR A 51 15.39 -19.01 -19.26
C THR A 51 16.51 -18.09 -18.84
N ARG A 52 16.19 -16.83 -18.50
CA ARG A 52 17.19 -15.79 -18.22
C ARG A 52 17.59 -15.69 -16.76
N TYR A 53 16.65 -15.91 -15.82
CA TYR A 53 16.85 -15.63 -14.40
C TYR A 53 16.79 -16.88 -13.51
N ARG A 54 16.86 -18.08 -14.12
CA ARG A 54 16.71 -19.36 -13.43
C ARG A 54 17.57 -19.55 -12.18
N GLU A 55 18.81 -19.10 -12.24
CA GLU A 55 19.79 -19.28 -11.15
C GLU A 55 19.77 -18.11 -10.14
N GLU A 56 19.11 -16.99 -10.48
CA GLU A 56 19.15 -15.76 -9.68
C GLU A 56 17.84 -15.51 -8.92
N VAL A 57 16.73 -16.12 -9.36
CA VAL A 57 15.38 -15.89 -8.85
C VAL A 57 14.71 -17.20 -8.46
N ARG A 58 14.05 -17.23 -7.32
CA ARG A 58 13.14 -18.32 -6.97
C ARG A 58 11.74 -18.02 -7.52
N VAL A 59 11.29 -18.82 -8.48
CA VAL A 59 9.98 -18.64 -9.12
C VAL A 59 8.91 -19.39 -8.34
N ILE A 60 7.80 -18.70 -8.01
CA ILE A 60 6.59 -19.27 -7.42
C ILE A 60 5.47 -19.14 -8.45
N GLU A 61 4.95 -20.27 -8.95
CA GLU A 61 3.87 -20.28 -9.93
C GLU A 61 2.53 -20.46 -9.22
N LEU A 62 1.63 -19.48 -9.34
CA LEU A 62 0.27 -19.56 -8.81
C LEU A 62 -0.68 -20.11 -9.89
N ASP A 63 -1.70 -20.83 -9.47
CA ASP A 63 -2.64 -21.55 -10.36
C ASP A 63 -3.59 -20.64 -11.14
N LYS A 64 -3.82 -19.42 -10.67
CA LYS A 64 -4.65 -18.39 -11.30
C LYS A 64 -4.30 -17.00 -10.81
N ASN A 65 -4.83 -15.97 -11.46
CA ASN A 65 -4.74 -14.59 -10.97
C ASN A 65 -5.63 -14.39 -9.72
N TRP A 66 -4.99 -14.41 -8.56
CA TRP A 66 -5.62 -14.17 -7.25
C TRP A 66 -5.79 -12.69 -6.89
N GLY A 67 -5.41 -11.77 -7.78
CA GLY A 67 -5.29 -10.34 -7.45
C GLY A 67 -4.03 -10.05 -6.65
N PHE A 68 -3.93 -8.83 -6.13
CA PHE A 68 -2.74 -8.38 -5.40
C PHE A 68 -2.69 -8.98 -3.98
N ALA A 69 -3.75 -8.80 -3.20
CA ALA A 69 -3.77 -9.19 -1.80
C ALA A 69 -3.64 -10.70 -1.59
N GLU A 70 -4.50 -11.48 -2.21
CA GLU A 70 -4.46 -12.95 -2.06
C GLU A 70 -3.27 -13.56 -2.79
N GLY A 71 -2.82 -12.95 -3.90
CA GLY A 71 -1.62 -13.38 -4.61
C GLY A 71 -0.39 -13.34 -3.70
N TYR A 72 -0.19 -12.23 -2.96
CA TYR A 72 0.88 -12.15 -1.97
C TYR A 72 0.70 -13.15 -0.84
N ASN A 73 -0.50 -13.34 -0.28
CA ASN A 73 -0.73 -14.34 0.76
C ASN A 73 -0.30 -15.74 0.31
N LYS A 74 -0.69 -16.14 -0.91
CA LYS A 74 -0.35 -17.44 -1.49
C LYS A 74 1.14 -17.60 -1.76
N ALA A 75 1.80 -16.55 -2.22
CA ALA A 75 3.24 -16.56 -2.43
C ALA A 75 3.99 -16.65 -1.10
N LEU A 76 3.65 -15.81 -0.11
CA LEU A 76 4.33 -15.75 1.17
C LEU A 76 4.15 -17.00 2.03
N GLN A 77 3.11 -17.80 1.81
CA GLN A 77 2.96 -19.14 2.43
C GLN A 77 4.07 -20.12 2.01
N GLN A 78 4.74 -19.86 0.89
CA GLN A 78 5.82 -20.68 0.36
C GLN A 78 7.22 -20.11 0.66
N VAL A 79 7.30 -19.01 1.41
CA VAL A 79 8.55 -18.29 1.71
C VAL A 79 8.84 -18.34 3.20
N ASP A 80 10.01 -18.86 3.56
CA ASP A 80 10.50 -18.91 4.93
C ASP A 80 11.59 -17.87 5.13
N ALA A 81 11.24 -16.73 5.75
CA ALA A 81 12.14 -15.62 6.02
C ALA A 81 11.79 -14.87 7.30
N THR A 82 12.76 -14.14 7.88
CA THR A 82 12.51 -13.24 9.02
C THR A 82 11.72 -12.01 8.59
N TYR A 83 12.07 -11.44 7.43
CA TYR A 83 11.44 -10.29 6.83
C TYR A 83 10.94 -10.62 5.43
N TYR A 84 9.74 -10.18 5.11
CA TYR A 84 9.25 -10.09 3.75
C TYR A 84 9.41 -8.66 3.25
N LEU A 85 9.82 -8.48 2.01
CA LEU A 85 9.75 -7.21 1.30
C LEU A 85 8.85 -7.41 0.07
N LEU A 86 7.61 -6.94 0.19
CA LEU A 86 6.68 -6.90 -0.93
C LEU A 86 7.16 -5.79 -1.87
N LEU A 87 7.45 -6.14 -3.12
CA LEU A 87 8.01 -5.21 -4.10
C LEU A 87 7.23 -5.28 -5.41
N ASN A 88 6.79 -4.14 -5.92
CA ASN A 88 6.18 -4.09 -7.24
C ASN A 88 7.21 -4.33 -8.35
N SER A 89 6.77 -4.96 -9.45
CA SER A 89 7.63 -5.24 -10.61
C SER A 89 8.09 -4.01 -11.38
N ASP A 90 7.52 -2.83 -11.10
CA ASP A 90 7.83 -1.53 -11.73
C ASP A 90 8.63 -0.58 -10.82
N ILE A 91 9.39 -1.15 -9.89
CA ILE A 91 10.31 -0.43 -9.00
C ILE A 91 11.75 -0.50 -9.55
N GLU A 92 12.38 0.66 -9.67
CA GLU A 92 13.82 0.80 -9.87
C GLU A 92 14.47 1.04 -8.50
N VAL A 93 15.25 0.07 -8.03
CA VAL A 93 15.96 0.19 -6.75
C VAL A 93 17.30 0.90 -6.92
N THR A 94 17.82 1.45 -5.81
CA THR A 94 19.08 2.17 -5.76
C THR A 94 20.18 1.35 -5.06
N HIS A 95 21.41 1.78 -5.17
CA HIS A 95 22.52 1.15 -4.47
C HIS A 95 22.34 1.25 -2.95
N HIS A 96 22.62 0.17 -2.20
CA HIS A 96 22.47 0.09 -0.73
C HIS A 96 21.06 0.38 -0.17
N TRP A 97 20.00 0.22 -0.97
CA TRP A 97 18.63 0.53 -0.54
C TRP A 97 18.09 -0.37 0.57
N LEU A 98 18.60 -1.61 0.70
CA LEU A 98 18.14 -2.57 1.71
C LEU A 98 18.80 -2.34 3.07
N THR A 99 20.08 -2.03 3.09
CA THR A 99 20.87 -1.90 4.33
C THR A 99 20.19 -1.02 5.39
N PRO A 100 19.75 0.24 5.08
CA PRO A 100 19.09 1.09 6.07
C PRO A 100 17.76 0.49 6.60
N LEU A 101 17.01 -0.22 5.76
CA LEU A 101 15.77 -0.86 6.17
C LEU A 101 16.01 -2.03 7.12
N ILE A 102 17.00 -2.89 6.79
CA ILE A 102 17.36 -4.05 7.59
C ILE A 102 17.90 -3.62 8.95
N GLU A 103 18.86 -2.68 8.97
CA GLU A 103 19.44 -2.17 10.20
C GLU A 103 18.40 -1.51 11.10
N PHE A 104 17.51 -0.71 10.50
CA PHE A 104 16.42 -0.08 11.24
C PHE A 104 15.45 -1.11 11.86
N MET A 105 15.05 -2.12 11.10
CA MET A 105 14.18 -3.18 11.59
C MET A 105 14.87 -4.03 12.67
N ASP A 106 16.15 -4.35 12.52
CA ASP A 106 16.91 -5.11 13.52
C ASP A 106 17.05 -4.34 14.84
N ALA A 107 17.30 -3.02 14.77
CA ALA A 107 17.45 -2.17 15.95
C ALA A 107 16.11 -1.88 16.66
N HIS A 108 14.96 -1.98 15.98
CA HIS A 108 13.67 -1.56 16.51
C HIS A 108 12.66 -2.71 16.51
N GLN A 109 12.72 -3.58 17.54
CA GLN A 109 11.86 -4.77 17.65
C GLN A 109 10.35 -4.47 17.73
N ASN A 110 9.94 -3.27 18.11
CA ASN A 110 8.53 -2.83 18.16
C ASN A 110 8.01 -2.34 16.79
N VAL A 111 8.88 -2.18 15.79
CA VAL A 111 8.50 -1.85 14.41
C VAL A 111 8.11 -3.14 13.69
N ALA A 112 6.88 -3.23 13.21
CA ALA A 112 6.38 -4.36 12.44
C ALA A 112 6.71 -4.23 10.95
N ALA A 113 6.62 -3.01 10.42
CA ALA A 113 6.82 -2.76 9.00
C ALA A 113 7.48 -1.40 8.76
N CYS A 114 8.19 -1.29 7.63
CA CYS A 114 8.72 -0.02 7.14
C CYS A 114 8.70 0.05 5.61
N GLN A 115 8.87 1.26 5.09
CA GLN A 115 9.05 1.52 3.67
C GLN A 115 10.24 2.43 3.43
N PRO A 116 10.89 2.37 2.26
CA PRO A 116 11.80 3.41 1.80
C PRO A 116 11.03 4.68 1.40
N LYS A 117 11.72 5.76 1.10
CA LYS A 117 11.17 6.90 0.37
C LYS A 117 10.96 6.51 -1.10
N LEU A 118 9.79 6.83 -1.65
CA LEU A 118 9.45 6.57 -3.05
C LEU A 118 9.47 7.86 -3.87
N LEU A 119 10.28 7.85 -4.92
CA LEU A 119 10.40 8.91 -5.91
C LEU A 119 9.83 8.46 -7.25
N SER A 120 9.49 9.41 -8.10
CA SER A 120 8.93 9.10 -9.42
C SER A 120 10.04 8.73 -10.42
N VAL A 121 9.87 7.63 -11.17
CA VAL A 121 10.76 7.28 -12.28
C VAL A 121 10.76 8.37 -13.38
N TYR A 122 9.62 9.04 -13.61
CA TYR A 122 9.46 10.02 -14.67
C TYR A 122 9.93 11.43 -14.29
N HIS A 123 9.83 11.75 -12.99
CA HIS A 123 10.22 13.06 -12.43
C HIS A 123 11.03 12.79 -11.16
N ARG A 124 12.32 12.47 -11.34
CA ARG A 124 13.19 11.93 -10.28
C ARG A 124 13.35 12.83 -9.04
N ASP A 125 13.12 14.11 -9.21
CA ASP A 125 13.15 15.10 -8.12
C ASP A 125 11.79 15.21 -7.39
N ASN A 126 10.77 14.46 -7.81
CA ASN A 126 9.45 14.50 -7.21
C ASN A 126 9.17 13.21 -6.44
N PHE A 127 8.40 13.36 -5.35
CA PHE A 127 7.83 12.18 -4.69
C PHE A 127 6.94 11.39 -5.63
N GLU A 128 6.79 10.10 -5.37
CA GLU A 128 5.86 9.27 -6.09
C GLU A 128 4.44 9.40 -5.48
N TYR A 129 3.42 9.20 -6.31
CA TYR A 129 2.01 9.41 -5.95
C TYR A 129 1.49 8.46 -4.87
N ALA A 130 1.87 7.16 -4.91
CA ALA A 130 1.22 6.09 -4.14
C ALA A 130 1.97 5.68 -2.86
N GLY A 131 2.85 6.49 -2.33
CA GLY A 131 3.59 6.13 -1.12
C GLY A 131 4.48 7.25 -0.62
N ALA A 132 5.08 8.00 -1.53
CA ALA A 132 5.92 9.15 -1.23
C ALA A 132 6.88 8.89 -0.04
N SER A 133 6.82 9.69 1.03
CA SER A 133 7.62 9.50 2.26
C SER A 133 6.75 9.04 3.44
N GLY A 134 5.85 8.06 3.19
CA GLY A 134 4.99 7.43 4.20
C GLY A 134 3.59 8.01 4.30
N GLY A 135 2.64 7.18 4.72
CA GLY A 135 1.22 7.42 4.63
C GLY A 135 0.50 7.68 5.96
N PHE A 136 -0.53 8.52 5.87
CA PHE A 136 -1.40 8.93 6.96
C PHE A 136 -2.87 8.79 6.54
N LEU A 137 -3.79 8.84 7.50
CA LEU A 137 -5.22 9.00 7.24
C LEU A 137 -5.73 10.26 7.93
N ASP A 138 -6.69 10.93 7.32
CA ASP A 138 -7.47 11.96 7.99
C ASP A 138 -8.56 11.34 8.88
N ARG A 139 -9.31 12.18 9.60
CA ARG A 139 -10.39 11.72 10.50
C ARG A 139 -11.48 10.90 9.80
N TYR A 140 -11.65 11.08 8.49
CA TYR A 140 -12.65 10.38 7.69
C TYR A 140 -12.07 9.23 6.86
N GLY A 141 -10.75 8.93 7.04
CA GLY A 141 -10.08 7.82 6.39
C GLY A 141 -9.65 8.09 4.96
N TYR A 142 -9.48 9.35 4.57
CA TYR A 142 -8.85 9.69 3.30
C TYR A 142 -7.33 9.57 3.42
N PRO A 143 -6.67 8.74 2.55
CA PRO A 143 -5.23 8.54 2.62
C PRO A 143 -4.47 9.71 1.97
N PHE A 144 -3.38 10.10 2.62
CA PHE A 144 -2.40 11.07 2.12
C PHE A 144 -1.01 10.71 2.59
N CYS A 145 0.01 11.32 2.00
CA CYS A 145 1.41 11.01 2.29
C CYS A 145 2.22 12.28 2.60
N ARG A 146 3.33 12.12 3.30
CA ARG A 146 4.38 13.14 3.28
C ARG A 146 4.93 13.23 1.85
N GLY A 147 4.75 14.38 1.20
CA GLY A 147 5.12 14.63 -0.19
C GLY A 147 3.97 14.52 -1.18
N ARG A 148 2.73 14.13 -0.75
CA ARG A 148 1.57 14.10 -1.65
C ARG A 148 0.24 14.27 -0.92
N ILE A 149 -0.58 15.21 -1.38
CA ILE A 149 -1.98 15.37 -0.96
C ILE A 149 -2.86 15.43 -2.22
N PHE A 150 -3.77 14.48 -2.38
CA PHE A 150 -4.58 14.28 -3.60
C PHE A 150 -3.70 14.30 -4.85
N ASP A 151 -3.97 15.22 -5.79
CA ASP A 151 -3.21 15.34 -7.03
C ASP A 151 -1.98 16.26 -6.92
N THR A 152 -1.75 16.88 -5.76
CA THR A 152 -0.56 17.70 -5.52
C THR A 152 0.58 16.82 -5.02
N VAL A 153 1.63 16.71 -5.84
CA VAL A 153 2.88 16.03 -5.53
C VAL A 153 3.97 17.09 -5.29
N GLU A 154 4.76 16.91 -4.24
CA GLU A 154 5.85 17.82 -3.89
C GLU A 154 7.17 17.38 -4.56
N CYS A 155 8.06 18.36 -4.82
CA CYS A 155 9.46 18.04 -5.08
C CYS A 155 10.15 17.59 -3.79
N ASP A 156 11.05 16.62 -3.89
CA ASP A 156 11.93 16.22 -2.81
C ASP A 156 13.12 17.17 -2.71
N ASN A 157 13.15 17.95 -1.65
CA ASN A 157 14.26 18.85 -1.30
C ASN A 157 14.88 18.44 0.04
N GLY A 158 14.75 17.18 0.43
CA GLY A 158 15.21 16.67 1.73
C GLY A 158 14.30 17.03 2.90
N GLN A 159 13.13 17.64 2.68
CA GLN A 159 12.22 18.10 3.73
C GLN A 159 11.62 16.96 4.56
N TYR A 160 11.69 15.73 4.07
CA TYR A 160 11.16 14.53 4.75
C TYR A 160 12.23 13.44 4.95
N ASP A 161 13.51 13.80 5.05
CA ASP A 161 14.65 12.88 5.23
C ASP A 161 14.88 12.48 6.70
N THR A 162 13.80 12.44 7.47
CA THR A 162 13.82 11.93 8.85
C THR A 162 12.93 10.71 8.96
N VAL A 163 13.39 9.69 9.69
CA VAL A 163 12.57 8.54 10.03
C VAL A 163 11.29 9.01 10.72
N GLN A 164 10.16 8.51 10.25
CA GLN A 164 8.85 8.93 10.74
C GLN A 164 7.93 7.74 10.96
N ASP A 165 7.23 7.74 12.09
CA ASP A 165 6.07 6.87 12.29
C ASP A 165 4.96 7.27 11.32
N VAL A 166 4.39 6.27 10.65
CA VAL A 166 3.33 6.43 9.67
C VAL A 166 2.17 5.50 10.01
N LEU A 167 0.98 5.79 9.49
CA LEU A 167 -0.13 4.87 9.65
C LEU A 167 0.02 3.68 8.70
N TRP A 168 0.46 3.95 7.47
CA TRP A 168 0.62 2.91 6.48
C TRP A 168 1.88 3.11 5.64
N ALA A 169 2.48 2.00 5.26
CA ALA A 169 3.55 1.88 4.29
C ALA A 169 2.96 1.34 2.98
N THR A 170 3.51 1.81 1.85
CA THR A 170 3.00 1.45 0.52
C THR A 170 3.28 0.00 0.16
N GLY A 171 2.30 -0.69 -0.43
CA GLY A 171 2.49 -2.04 -0.97
C GLY A 171 3.48 -2.12 -2.15
N ALA A 172 3.90 -0.97 -2.70
CA ALA A 172 4.90 -0.93 -3.76
C ALA A 172 6.31 -1.32 -3.29
N ALA A 173 6.66 -1.03 -2.00
CA ALA A 173 7.91 -1.42 -1.36
C ALA A 173 7.70 -1.51 0.16
N LEU A 174 7.06 -2.57 0.62
CA LEU A 174 6.71 -2.81 2.01
C LEU A 174 7.62 -3.88 2.63
N MET A 175 8.52 -3.49 3.51
CA MET A 175 9.26 -4.43 4.36
C MET A 175 8.48 -4.70 5.64
N ILE A 176 8.27 -5.97 5.98
CA ILE A 176 7.46 -6.38 7.13
C ILE A 176 8.06 -7.62 7.80
N ARG A 177 7.98 -7.70 9.14
CA ARG A 177 8.31 -8.95 9.86
C ARG A 177 7.32 -10.04 9.48
N ALA A 178 7.81 -11.21 9.08
CA ALA A 178 6.98 -12.34 8.70
C ALA A 178 6.00 -12.72 9.82
N LYS A 179 6.47 -12.73 11.07
CA LYS A 179 5.62 -12.99 12.24
C LYS A 179 4.47 -11.99 12.36
N ASP A 180 4.76 -10.69 12.27
CA ASP A 180 3.73 -9.64 12.39
C ASP A 180 2.73 -9.67 11.22
N TYR A 181 3.19 -10.03 10.01
CA TYR A 181 2.33 -10.22 8.85
C TYR A 181 1.26 -11.29 9.12
N TRP A 182 1.70 -12.47 9.56
CA TRP A 182 0.79 -13.59 9.81
C TRP A 182 -0.04 -13.42 11.10
N ASP A 183 0.52 -12.85 12.16
CA ASP A 183 -0.22 -12.54 13.40
C ASP A 183 -1.35 -11.52 13.16
N ALA A 184 -1.16 -10.62 12.20
CA ALA A 184 -2.20 -9.70 11.76
C ALA A 184 -3.20 -10.31 10.76
N GLY A 185 -2.97 -11.54 10.28
CA GLY A 185 -3.81 -12.26 9.34
C GLY A 185 -3.50 -11.95 7.86
N GLY A 186 -2.31 -11.43 7.55
CA GLY A 186 -1.88 -11.11 6.19
C GLY A 186 -2.66 -9.97 5.54
N LEU A 187 -2.58 -9.84 4.24
CA LEU A 187 -3.44 -8.96 3.44
C LEU A 187 -4.86 -9.55 3.36
N ASP A 188 -5.89 -8.73 3.38
CA ASP A 188 -7.27 -9.22 3.20
C ASP A 188 -7.53 -9.54 1.72
N GLY A 189 -7.43 -10.82 1.36
CA GLY A 189 -7.58 -11.29 -0.02
C GLY A 189 -8.89 -10.88 -0.70
N ARG A 190 -9.94 -10.63 0.09
CA ARG A 190 -11.25 -10.16 -0.41
C ARG A 190 -11.15 -8.75 -1.04
N PHE A 191 -10.14 -7.95 -0.71
CA PHE A 191 -9.93 -6.62 -1.30
C PHE A 191 -9.55 -6.70 -2.78
N PHE A 192 -8.89 -7.75 -3.19
CA PHE A 192 -8.34 -7.96 -4.53
C PHE A 192 -7.16 -7.02 -4.81
N ALA A 193 -7.37 -5.71 -4.78
CA ALA A 193 -6.36 -4.66 -4.92
C ALA A 193 -6.89 -3.32 -4.35
N HIS A 194 -5.98 -2.45 -3.91
CA HIS A 194 -6.17 -1.13 -3.30
C HIS A 194 -6.70 -1.14 -1.86
N ASN A 195 -6.02 -0.44 -0.99
CA ASN A 195 -6.21 -0.30 0.46
C ASN A 195 -5.92 -1.56 1.29
N GLU A 196 -5.49 -2.68 0.71
CA GLU A 196 -5.11 -3.89 1.45
C GLU A 196 -3.88 -3.66 2.34
N GLU A 197 -2.90 -2.91 1.87
CA GLU A 197 -1.71 -2.53 2.61
C GLU A 197 -2.04 -1.53 3.73
N ILE A 198 -2.95 -0.60 3.46
CA ILE A 198 -3.41 0.37 4.47
C ILE A 198 -4.18 -0.35 5.57
N ASP A 199 -5.05 -1.30 5.20
CA ASP A 199 -5.81 -2.15 6.14
C ASP A 199 -4.86 -2.98 7.02
N LEU A 200 -3.85 -3.63 6.42
CA LEU A 200 -2.85 -4.40 7.16
C LEU A 200 -2.07 -3.51 8.14
N CYS A 201 -1.54 -2.39 7.67
CA CYS A 201 -0.78 -1.46 8.49
C CYS A 201 -1.64 -0.90 9.63
N TRP A 202 -2.91 -0.58 9.39
CA TRP A 202 -3.80 -0.12 10.45
C TRP A 202 -4.08 -1.20 11.50
N ARG A 203 -4.26 -2.46 11.08
CA ARG A 203 -4.37 -3.60 12.02
C ARG A 203 -3.12 -3.78 12.88
N LEU A 204 -1.92 -3.59 12.31
CA LEU A 204 -0.66 -3.60 13.05
C LEU A 204 -0.62 -2.45 14.08
N ARG A 205 -0.99 -1.23 13.67
CA ARG A 205 -1.05 -0.06 14.56
C ARG A 205 -2.05 -0.25 15.72
N ILE A 206 -3.21 -0.86 15.46
CA ILE A 206 -4.20 -1.22 16.49
C ILE A 206 -3.60 -2.16 17.54
N ARG A 207 -2.73 -3.08 17.14
CA ARG A 207 -1.99 -4.01 18.01
C ARG A 207 -0.79 -3.36 18.74
N GLY A 208 -0.62 -2.04 18.66
CA GLY A 208 0.48 -1.33 19.29
C GLY A 208 1.81 -1.44 18.55
N ARG A 209 1.83 -2.05 17.36
CA ARG A 209 3.04 -2.13 16.54
C ARG A 209 3.27 -0.82 15.78
N ARG A 210 4.53 -0.49 15.54
CA ARG A 210 4.90 0.69 14.74
C ARG A 210 5.05 0.35 13.27
N VAL A 211 4.73 1.31 12.41
CA VAL A 211 5.01 1.32 10.97
C VAL A 211 5.77 2.59 10.67
N CYS A 212 6.87 2.52 9.91
CA CYS A 212 7.77 3.64 9.71
C CYS A 212 8.10 3.89 8.25
N CYS A 213 8.44 5.12 7.90
CA CYS A 213 9.20 5.44 6.69
C CYS A 213 10.65 5.70 7.06
N VAL A 214 11.58 5.06 6.35
CA VAL A 214 13.03 5.14 6.54
C VAL A 214 13.65 5.77 5.29
N PRO A 215 13.78 7.11 5.23
CA PRO A 215 14.14 7.83 4.02
C PRO A 215 15.61 7.73 3.62
N ASP A 216 16.50 7.21 4.49
CA ASP A 216 17.88 6.85 4.13
C ASP A 216 17.91 5.76 3.04
N SER A 217 16.83 5.01 2.91
CA SER A 217 16.55 4.15 1.77
C SER A 217 15.57 4.85 0.83
N PHE A 218 15.84 4.82 -0.47
CA PHE A 218 14.91 5.33 -1.47
C PHE A 218 14.90 4.50 -2.74
N VAL A 219 13.76 4.49 -3.42
CA VAL A 219 13.54 3.78 -4.68
C VAL A 219 12.72 4.64 -5.63
N TYR A 220 12.78 4.33 -6.92
CA TYR A 220 11.96 4.99 -7.94
C TYR A 220 10.82 4.07 -8.39
N HIS A 221 9.62 4.60 -8.49
CA HIS A 221 8.42 3.86 -8.88
C HIS A 221 7.78 4.47 -10.12
N VAL A 222 7.37 3.60 -11.06
CA VAL A 222 6.66 4.04 -12.28
C VAL A 222 5.27 4.56 -11.92
N GLY A 223 4.59 3.84 -11.06
CA GLY A 223 3.25 4.18 -10.60
C GLY A 223 2.15 4.04 -11.65
N GLY A 224 1.02 3.47 -11.27
CA GLY A 224 -0.13 3.33 -12.16
C GLY A 224 -0.02 2.26 -13.24
N GLY A 225 1.00 1.39 -13.17
CA GLY A 225 1.26 0.34 -14.17
C GLY A 225 0.14 -0.70 -14.29
N THR A 226 -0.51 -1.05 -13.20
CA THR A 226 -1.52 -2.14 -13.18
C THR A 226 -2.92 -1.67 -13.59
N LEU A 227 -3.37 -0.50 -13.15
CA LEU A 227 -4.69 0.07 -13.49
C LEU A 227 -4.55 1.57 -13.78
N PRO A 228 -4.85 2.03 -15.01
CA PRO A 228 -4.85 3.45 -15.35
C PRO A 228 -5.75 4.29 -14.44
N LYS A 229 -5.39 5.56 -14.20
CA LYS A 229 -6.18 6.49 -13.36
C LYS A 229 -7.67 6.61 -13.80
N SER A 230 -7.95 6.45 -15.09
CA SER A 230 -9.30 6.57 -15.68
C SER A 230 -10.14 5.29 -15.63
N ASN A 231 -9.67 4.22 -14.97
CA ASN A 231 -10.42 2.95 -14.92
C ASN A 231 -11.47 2.99 -13.81
N PRO A 232 -12.80 2.90 -14.13
CA PRO A 232 -13.88 2.90 -13.15
C PRO A 232 -13.78 1.75 -12.12
N MET A 233 -13.11 0.63 -12.47
CA MET A 233 -12.87 -0.46 -11.53
C MET A 233 -11.93 -0.01 -10.40
N LYS A 234 -10.93 0.82 -10.69
CA LYS A 234 -10.04 1.39 -9.68
C LYS A 234 -10.82 2.26 -8.70
N THR A 235 -11.70 3.13 -9.19
CA THR A 235 -12.59 3.95 -8.35
C THR A 235 -13.51 3.08 -7.51
N TYR A 236 -14.13 2.04 -8.11
CA TYR A 236 -14.97 1.08 -7.39
C TYR A 236 -14.21 0.42 -6.23
N LEU A 237 -13.02 -0.16 -6.48
CA LEU A 237 -12.23 -0.83 -5.47
C LEU A 237 -11.79 0.14 -4.36
N ASN A 238 -11.32 1.34 -4.72
CA ASN A 238 -10.90 2.33 -3.74
C ASN A 238 -12.04 2.69 -2.77
N PHE A 239 -13.23 3.00 -3.26
CA PHE A 239 -14.35 3.36 -2.39
C PHE A 239 -14.86 2.17 -1.56
N ARG A 240 -15.04 0.99 -2.18
CA ARG A 240 -15.52 -0.21 -1.49
C ARG A 240 -14.54 -0.65 -0.39
N ASN A 241 -13.28 -0.76 -0.72
CA ASN A 241 -12.24 -1.28 0.17
C ASN A 241 -11.95 -0.28 1.30
N ASN A 242 -11.89 1.02 0.99
CA ASN A 242 -11.71 2.05 2.01
C ASN A 242 -12.86 2.06 3.03
N LEU A 243 -14.12 1.95 2.60
CA LEU A 243 -15.26 1.83 3.51
C LEU A 243 -15.20 0.55 4.35
N THR A 244 -14.73 -0.55 3.77
CA THR A 244 -14.57 -1.83 4.48
C THR A 244 -13.46 -1.73 5.52
N MET A 245 -12.32 -1.15 5.17
CA MET A 245 -11.21 -0.87 6.09
C MET A 245 -11.68 0.00 7.27
N LEU A 246 -12.41 1.08 6.99
CA LEU A 246 -13.00 1.93 8.03
C LEU A 246 -13.92 1.13 8.95
N TYR A 247 -14.79 0.29 8.39
CA TYR A 247 -15.68 -0.56 9.16
C TYR A 247 -14.90 -1.52 10.07
N LYS A 248 -13.84 -2.16 9.58
CA LYS A 248 -13.00 -3.08 10.34
C LYS A 248 -12.21 -2.38 11.45
N CYS A 249 -11.60 -1.23 11.15
CA CYS A 249 -10.54 -0.65 11.97
C CYS A 249 -10.97 0.51 12.87
N LEU A 250 -12.07 1.21 12.57
CA LEU A 250 -12.53 2.31 13.44
C LEU A 250 -13.06 1.79 14.78
N PRO A 251 -12.79 2.50 15.90
CA PRO A 251 -13.40 2.21 17.18
C PRO A 251 -14.93 2.45 17.13
N ASP A 252 -15.67 1.81 18.06
CA ASP A 252 -17.14 1.78 18.02
C ASP A 252 -17.77 3.18 18.20
N ASP A 253 -17.18 4.00 19.06
CA ASP A 253 -17.63 5.36 19.35
C ASP A 253 -17.51 6.31 18.14
N GLU A 254 -16.54 6.08 17.25
CA GLU A 254 -16.31 6.90 16.06
C GLU A 254 -17.03 6.36 14.81
N LEU A 255 -17.24 5.04 14.73
CA LEU A 255 -17.69 4.38 13.51
C LEU A 255 -18.94 5.01 12.91
N HIS A 256 -19.97 5.22 13.73
CA HIS A 256 -21.25 5.74 13.25
C HIS A 256 -21.12 7.16 12.68
N HIS A 257 -20.40 8.04 13.37
CA HIS A 257 -20.17 9.42 12.93
C HIS A 257 -19.38 9.45 11.61
N VAL A 258 -18.25 8.73 11.55
CA VAL A 258 -17.40 8.69 10.35
C VAL A 258 -18.15 8.13 9.16
N MET A 259 -18.88 7.02 9.31
CA MET A 259 -19.62 6.40 8.21
C MET A 259 -20.76 7.26 7.70
N ARG A 260 -21.40 8.09 8.57
CA ARG A 260 -22.42 9.07 8.18
C ARG A 260 -21.78 10.20 7.36
N MET A 261 -20.65 10.75 7.81
CA MET A 261 -19.93 11.78 7.07
C MET A 261 -19.43 11.26 5.72
N ARG A 262 -18.88 10.04 5.68
CA ARG A 262 -18.48 9.39 4.42
C ARG A 262 -19.63 9.16 3.48
N TRP A 263 -20.85 8.90 3.98
CA TRP A 263 -22.03 8.83 3.12
C TRP A 263 -22.20 10.13 2.34
N PHE A 264 -22.14 11.26 3.01
CA PHE A 264 -22.28 12.56 2.37
C PHE A 264 -21.09 12.88 1.45
N LEU A 265 -19.87 12.72 1.93
CA LEU A 265 -18.65 13.08 1.19
C LEU A 265 -18.43 12.21 -0.05
N ASP A 266 -18.74 10.92 0.02
CA ASP A 266 -18.58 10.02 -1.13
C ASP A 266 -19.55 10.38 -2.27
N TYR A 267 -20.80 10.73 -1.95
CA TYR A 267 -21.74 11.18 -2.98
C TYR A 267 -21.39 12.56 -3.52
N LEU A 268 -20.87 13.46 -2.68
CA LEU A 268 -20.36 14.75 -3.14
C LEU A 268 -19.21 14.53 -4.16
N ALA A 269 -18.27 13.63 -3.85
CA ALA A 269 -17.20 13.26 -4.77
C ALA A 269 -17.73 12.63 -6.07
N ALA A 270 -18.77 11.77 -5.99
CA ALA A 270 -19.39 11.20 -7.17
C ALA A 270 -20.00 12.29 -8.09
N PHE A 271 -20.70 13.25 -7.51
CA PHE A 271 -21.28 14.36 -8.28
C PHE A 271 -20.22 15.30 -8.85
N GLU A 272 -19.10 15.52 -8.12
CA GLU A 272 -17.94 16.25 -8.66
C GLU A 272 -17.38 15.55 -9.90
N MET A 273 -17.18 14.22 -9.83
CA MET A 273 -16.71 13.43 -10.96
C MET A 273 -17.68 13.53 -12.17
N LEU A 274 -18.98 13.56 -11.92
CA LEU A 274 -19.98 13.69 -12.98
C LEU A 274 -19.98 15.10 -13.61
N ILE A 275 -20.08 16.13 -12.78
CA ILE A 275 -20.34 17.51 -13.23
C ILE A 275 -19.05 18.15 -13.75
N LEU A 276 -17.94 18.07 -12.99
CA LEU A 276 -16.69 18.76 -13.32
C LEU A 276 -15.82 17.93 -14.27
N LYS A 277 -15.71 16.62 -14.03
CA LYS A 277 -14.86 15.73 -14.83
C LYS A 277 -15.61 15.03 -15.97
N ARG A 278 -16.95 15.17 -16.04
CA ARG A 278 -17.82 14.50 -17.01
C ARG A 278 -17.61 12.98 -17.09
N ASN A 279 -17.26 12.37 -15.96
CA ASN A 279 -16.89 10.95 -15.88
C ASN A 279 -18.06 10.11 -15.32
N TRP A 280 -18.91 9.61 -16.21
CA TRP A 280 -20.02 8.73 -15.85
C TRP A 280 -19.58 7.38 -15.29
N GLY A 281 -18.44 6.88 -15.72
CA GLY A 281 -17.88 5.61 -15.26
C GLY A 281 -17.57 5.65 -13.76
N ASP A 282 -16.83 6.66 -13.33
CA ASP A 282 -16.46 6.85 -11.92
C ASP A 282 -17.67 7.22 -11.05
N PHE A 283 -18.57 8.07 -11.56
CA PHE A 283 -19.84 8.35 -10.88
C PHE A 283 -20.57 7.05 -10.51
N ARG A 284 -20.83 6.17 -11.51
CA ARG A 284 -21.49 4.88 -11.27
C ARG A 284 -20.68 3.96 -10.36
N ALA A 285 -19.35 4.01 -10.46
CA ALA A 285 -18.46 3.19 -9.65
C ALA A 285 -18.63 3.48 -8.16
N VAL A 286 -18.75 4.76 -7.75
CA VAL A 286 -18.98 5.14 -6.34
C VAL A 286 -20.31 4.57 -5.83
N PHE A 287 -21.39 4.70 -6.59
CA PHE A 287 -22.69 4.14 -6.19
C PHE A 287 -22.65 2.62 -6.06
N ARG A 288 -22.00 1.94 -7.02
CA ARG A 288 -21.80 0.49 -6.98
C ARG A 288 -20.96 0.08 -5.76
N ALA A 289 -19.89 0.81 -5.47
CA ALA A 289 -19.01 0.55 -4.34
C ALA A 289 -19.76 0.65 -3.01
N ARG A 290 -20.54 1.71 -2.82
CA ARG A 290 -21.35 1.89 -1.60
C ARG A 290 -22.44 0.83 -1.45
N ARG A 291 -23.09 0.45 -2.55
CA ARG A 291 -24.08 -0.65 -2.54
C ARG A 291 -23.40 -1.98 -2.20
N ALA A 292 -22.27 -2.28 -2.82
CA ALA A 292 -21.50 -3.48 -2.54
C ALA A 292 -21.06 -3.51 -1.08
N PHE A 293 -20.49 -2.42 -0.54
CA PHE A 293 -20.12 -2.34 0.87
C PHE A 293 -21.30 -2.60 1.82
N LYS A 294 -22.48 -2.04 1.53
CA LYS A 294 -23.69 -2.26 2.37
C LYS A 294 -24.05 -3.76 2.50
N HIS A 295 -23.91 -4.53 1.42
CA HIS A 295 -24.16 -5.97 1.45
C HIS A 295 -22.97 -6.73 2.06
N TRP A 296 -21.78 -6.35 1.68
CA TRP A 296 -20.55 -7.05 1.98
C TRP A 296 -20.06 -6.89 3.44
N ARG A 297 -20.39 -5.77 4.09
CA ARG A 297 -19.92 -5.48 5.46
C ARG A 297 -20.25 -6.55 6.50
N LYS A 298 -21.33 -7.32 6.28
CA LYS A 298 -21.73 -8.40 7.20
C LYS A 298 -20.67 -9.52 7.25
N ASP A 299 -20.00 -9.76 6.13
CA ASP A 299 -18.98 -10.79 6.02
C ASP A 299 -17.69 -10.41 6.80
N PHE A 300 -17.58 -9.16 7.24
CA PHE A 300 -16.47 -8.62 8.02
C PHE A 300 -16.81 -8.37 9.50
N GLU A 301 -17.95 -8.81 9.97
CA GLU A 301 -18.36 -8.57 11.37
C GLU A 301 -17.46 -9.32 12.35
N ALA A 302 -17.14 -10.59 12.07
CA ALA A 302 -16.21 -11.38 12.87
C ALA A 302 -14.79 -10.79 12.85
N ASP A 303 -14.31 -10.37 11.67
CA ASP A 303 -13.01 -9.69 11.54
C ASP A 303 -12.96 -8.41 12.37
N ARG A 304 -14.03 -7.59 12.32
CA ARG A 304 -14.10 -6.39 13.15
C ARG A 304 -14.03 -6.73 14.64
N GLN A 305 -14.81 -7.70 15.12
CA GLN A 305 -14.80 -8.12 16.52
C GLN A 305 -13.39 -8.56 16.94
N GLN A 306 -12.73 -9.37 16.12
CA GLN A 306 -11.36 -9.80 16.38
C GLN A 306 -10.38 -8.63 16.39
N ILE A 307 -10.43 -7.72 15.42
CA ILE A 307 -9.55 -6.55 15.35
C ILE A 307 -9.76 -5.65 16.58
N GLN A 308 -11.01 -5.37 16.94
CA GLN A 308 -11.29 -4.53 18.11
C GLN A 308 -10.85 -5.19 19.42
N SER A 309 -10.97 -6.52 19.57
CA SER A 309 -10.49 -7.24 20.76
C SER A 309 -8.96 -7.20 20.91
N THR A 310 -8.22 -7.02 19.82
CA THR A 310 -6.74 -6.89 19.85
C THR A 310 -6.25 -5.47 20.05
N ARG A 311 -7.15 -4.49 20.19
CA ARG A 311 -6.80 -3.07 20.29
C ARG A 311 -6.03 -2.79 21.59
N GLN A 312 -4.79 -2.36 21.43
CA GLN A 312 -3.89 -1.96 22.53
C GLN A 312 -3.76 -0.45 22.66
N THR A 313 -4.12 0.32 21.60
CA THR A 313 -4.03 1.78 21.63
C THR A 313 -5.38 2.41 21.30
N ALA A 314 -5.79 3.37 22.12
CA ALA A 314 -7.03 4.12 21.90
C ALA A 314 -6.88 5.13 20.74
N GLN A 315 -5.71 5.71 20.61
CA GLN A 315 -5.43 6.73 19.58
C GLN A 315 -4.16 6.37 18.80
N ILE A 316 -4.23 6.54 17.50
CA ILE A 316 -3.10 6.40 16.58
C ILE A 316 -2.84 7.80 16.02
N ALA A 317 -1.71 8.39 16.39
CA ALA A 317 -1.38 9.79 16.07
C ALA A 317 -1.32 10.05 14.55
N GLU A 318 -0.97 9.03 13.78
CA GLU A 318 -0.85 9.11 12.31
C GLU A 318 -2.22 9.05 11.60
N ARG A 319 -3.30 8.77 12.34
CA ARG A 319 -4.65 9.08 11.94
C ARG A 319 -5.01 10.47 12.49
N ARG A 320 -4.96 11.45 11.61
CA ARG A 320 -5.11 12.86 11.95
C ARG A 320 -6.55 13.21 12.31
N THR A 321 -6.72 14.18 13.21
CA THR A 321 -8.03 14.62 13.73
C THR A 321 -8.75 15.65 12.84
N PHE A 322 -8.07 16.18 11.82
CA PHE A 322 -8.65 17.13 10.87
C PHE A 322 -9.30 16.45 9.67
N SER A 323 -10.07 17.19 8.88
CA SER A 323 -10.56 16.77 7.55
C SER A 323 -9.58 17.22 6.48
N LEU A 324 -9.01 16.28 5.73
CA LEU A 324 -8.10 16.56 4.61
C LEU A 324 -8.78 17.37 3.50
N LEU A 325 -10.03 17.04 3.18
CA LEU A 325 -10.82 17.77 2.19
C LEU A 325 -10.97 19.24 2.58
N TRP A 326 -11.24 19.54 3.86
CA TRP A 326 -11.34 20.91 4.35
C TRP A 326 -10.01 21.64 4.25
N GLN A 327 -8.90 21.01 4.67
CA GLN A 327 -7.58 21.60 4.59
C GLN A 327 -7.19 21.93 3.14
N TYR A 328 -7.42 20.98 2.22
CA TYR A 328 -6.99 21.08 0.84
C TYR A 328 -7.86 22.05 0.03
N TYR A 329 -9.19 21.90 0.06
CA TYR A 329 -10.09 22.67 -0.81
C TYR A 329 -10.56 23.98 -0.24
N VAL A 330 -10.69 24.09 1.10
CA VAL A 330 -11.21 25.31 1.75
C VAL A 330 -10.09 26.18 2.31
N LYS A 331 -9.08 25.56 2.96
CA LYS A 331 -7.94 26.31 3.53
C LYS A 331 -6.79 26.50 2.54
N GLY A 332 -6.81 25.85 1.36
CA GLY A 332 -5.78 25.94 0.34
C GLY A 332 -4.44 25.29 0.71
N ARG A 333 -4.41 24.46 1.78
CA ARG A 333 -3.21 23.74 2.24
C ARG A 333 -2.94 22.55 1.35
N LYS A 334 -1.97 22.68 0.47
CA LYS A 334 -1.67 21.72 -0.60
C LYS A 334 -0.49 20.82 -0.27
N ARG A 335 0.37 21.21 0.67
CA ARG A 335 1.58 20.48 1.08
C ARG A 335 1.41 19.88 2.45
N PHE A 336 2.10 18.75 2.69
CA PHE A 336 2.05 18.07 3.97
C PHE A 336 2.52 18.97 5.12
N SER A 337 3.58 19.75 4.90
CA SER A 337 4.13 20.70 5.89
C SER A 337 3.18 21.85 6.26
N GLU A 338 2.13 22.10 5.47
CA GLU A 338 1.13 23.13 5.74
C GLU A 338 -0.03 22.61 6.59
N LEU A 339 -0.11 21.28 6.81
CA LEU A 339 -1.18 20.68 7.60
C LEU A 339 -0.98 20.90 9.11
N PRO A 340 -2.07 20.95 9.91
CA PRO A 340 -1.98 21.13 11.35
C PRO A 340 -1.43 19.91 12.09
#